data_2b59574704eea970f38f2052e8ac085b
#
_entry.id   2b59574704eea970f38f2052e8ac085b
#
_cell.length_a   1.000
_cell.length_b   1.000
_cell.length_c   1.000
_cell.angle_alpha   90.00
_cell.angle_beta   90.00
_cell.angle_gamma   90.00
#
_symmetry.space_group_name_H-M   'P 1'
#
loop_
_entity.id
_entity.type
_entity.pdbx_description
1 polymer ?
#
loop_
_entity_poly.entity_id
_entity_poly.type
_entity_poly.pdbx_seq_one_letter_code
_entity_poly.pdbx_strand_id
1 'polypeptide(L)'
;MADRSTLKNNLRYHRIIAVCIVMASIWGTYEFTKTNPSYQNGQQKISGQHVNGKDEGLWTWFYENGKKQMQGNFVHGQRTGVWTIWDSSGNKLNESLYEGDKLNGKFTRWYSNGNKESEGTYANDELQGEVIYYNTDGTLKEKKNFSHGVEN
;
A
#
# COMPACT_ATOMS: atom_id res chain seq x y z
N MET A 1 -43.79 -35.63 29.97
CA MET A 1 -43.42 -34.24 30.42
C MET A 1 -42.02 -33.95 29.93
N ALA A 2 -41.85 -33.13 28.89
CA ALA A 2 -40.53 -32.77 28.41
C ALA A 2 -39.88 -31.76 29.37
N ASP A 3 -38.68 -32.09 29.80
CA ASP A 3 -37.91 -31.33 30.78
C ASP A 3 -37.66 -29.91 30.31
N ARG A 4 -37.96 -28.92 31.12
CA ARG A 4 -37.77 -27.47 30.86
C ARG A 4 -36.31 -27.11 30.58
N SER A 5 -35.33 -27.96 30.95
CA SER A 5 -33.94 -27.78 30.72
C SER A 5 -33.54 -28.04 29.22
N THR A 6 -34.17 -29.02 28.60
CA THR A 6 -33.97 -29.39 27.18
C THR A 6 -34.56 -28.34 26.26
N LEU A 7 -35.68 -27.72 26.59
CA LEU A 7 -36.28 -26.62 25.83
C LEU A 7 -35.41 -25.35 25.85
N LYS A 8 -34.83 -25.00 27.01
CA LYS A 8 -33.93 -23.82 27.12
C LYS A 8 -32.60 -24.02 26.34
N ASN A 9 -32.09 -25.23 26.32
CA ASN A 9 -30.87 -25.54 25.55
C ASN A 9 -31.12 -25.50 24.03
N ASN A 10 -32.26 -25.99 23.55
CA ASN A 10 -32.65 -25.89 22.15
C ASN A 10 -32.87 -24.44 21.70
N LEU A 11 -33.50 -23.58 22.52
CA LEU A 11 -33.66 -22.16 22.21
C LEU A 11 -32.32 -21.41 22.15
N ARG A 12 -31.35 -21.76 23.02
CA ARG A 12 -29.99 -21.19 22.96
C ARG A 12 -29.26 -21.64 21.71
N TYR A 13 -29.38 -22.91 21.33
CA TYR A 13 -28.74 -23.48 20.12
C TYR A 13 -29.30 -22.83 18.85
N HIS A 14 -30.61 -22.63 18.74
CA HIS A 14 -31.22 -21.93 17.60
C HIS A 14 -30.83 -20.44 17.53
N ARG A 15 -30.66 -19.78 18.67
CA ARG A 15 -30.15 -18.39 18.69
C ARG A 15 -28.69 -18.30 18.25
N ILE A 16 -27.84 -19.23 18.64
CA ILE A 16 -26.42 -19.27 18.20
C ILE A 16 -26.33 -19.57 16.71
N ILE A 17 -27.13 -20.53 16.21
CA ILE A 17 -27.19 -20.85 14.77
C ILE A 17 -27.69 -19.64 13.95
N ALA A 18 -28.73 -18.94 14.43
CA ALA A 18 -29.24 -17.75 13.75
C ALA A 18 -28.20 -16.61 13.72
N VAL A 19 -27.44 -16.40 14.79
CA VAL A 19 -26.36 -15.42 14.85
C VAL A 19 -25.20 -15.82 13.91
N CYS A 20 -24.85 -17.11 13.86
CA CYS A 20 -23.85 -17.61 12.93
C CYS A 20 -24.28 -17.47 11.46
N ILE A 21 -25.55 -17.69 11.14
CA ILE A 21 -26.10 -17.52 9.77
C ILE A 21 -26.12 -16.02 9.40
N VAL A 22 -26.50 -15.13 10.31
CA VAL A 22 -26.45 -13.68 10.08
C VAL A 22 -25.02 -13.18 9.93
N MET A 23 -24.09 -13.68 10.72
CA MET A 23 -22.67 -13.35 10.58
C MET A 23 -22.09 -13.92 9.27
N ALA A 24 -22.47 -15.13 8.86
CA ALA A 24 -22.07 -15.70 7.58
C ALA A 24 -22.69 -14.94 6.39
N SER A 25 -23.91 -14.41 6.50
CA SER A 25 -24.52 -13.57 5.45
C SER A 25 -23.91 -12.17 5.39
N ILE A 26 -23.47 -11.62 6.52
CA ILE A 26 -22.70 -10.36 6.54
C ILE A 26 -21.29 -10.59 5.97
N TRP A 27 -20.68 -11.75 6.22
CA TRP A 27 -19.39 -12.12 5.62
C TRP A 27 -19.50 -12.50 4.13
N GLY A 28 -20.67 -12.99 3.69
CA GLY A 28 -20.94 -13.34 2.28
C GLY A 28 -21.16 -12.15 1.36
N THR A 29 -21.34 -10.93 1.88
CA THR A 29 -21.42 -9.69 1.09
C THR A 29 -20.07 -8.98 0.94
N TYR A 30 -18.99 -9.48 1.55
CA TYR A 30 -17.65 -9.16 1.12
C TYR A 30 -17.40 -9.94 -0.18
N GLU A 31 -17.91 -9.42 -1.29
CA GLU A 31 -17.48 -9.87 -2.59
C GLU A 31 -15.98 -9.58 -2.70
N PHE A 32 -15.19 -10.60 -2.39
CA PHE A 32 -13.84 -10.74 -2.90
C PHE A 32 -13.96 -10.90 -4.42
N THR A 33 -14.21 -9.82 -5.15
CA THR A 33 -13.94 -9.79 -6.58
C THR A 33 -12.43 -9.81 -6.74
N LYS A 34 -11.86 -10.98 -6.47
CA LYS A 34 -10.45 -11.28 -6.61
C LYS A 34 -10.14 -11.56 -8.08
N THR A 35 -10.30 -10.57 -8.92
CA THR A 35 -9.64 -10.56 -10.22
C THR A 35 -8.34 -9.77 -10.09
N ASN A 36 -7.39 -10.34 -9.35
CA ASN A 36 -6.03 -9.83 -9.43
C ASN A 36 -5.52 -10.15 -10.84
N PRO A 37 -5.29 -9.16 -11.70
CA PRO A 37 -4.82 -9.40 -13.06
C PRO A 37 -3.48 -10.14 -13.01
N SER A 38 -3.33 -11.13 -13.89
CA SER A 38 -2.10 -11.92 -14.01
C SER A 38 -1.42 -11.67 -15.35
N TYR A 39 -0.12 -11.93 -15.41
CA TYR A 39 0.65 -12.02 -16.63
C TYR A 39 0.33 -13.33 -17.38
N GLN A 40 0.75 -13.46 -18.64
CA GLN A 40 0.54 -14.69 -19.42
C GLN A 40 1.19 -15.93 -18.80
N ASN A 41 2.28 -15.73 -18.06
CA ASN A 41 2.98 -16.81 -17.31
C ASN A 41 2.29 -17.17 -15.97
N GLY A 42 1.11 -16.59 -15.66
CA GLY A 42 0.36 -16.81 -14.43
C GLY A 42 0.83 -15.99 -13.23
N GLN A 43 1.92 -15.23 -13.35
CA GLN A 43 2.40 -14.34 -12.29
C GLN A 43 1.39 -13.22 -12.04
N GLN A 44 1.05 -13.00 -10.79
CA GLN A 44 0.16 -11.92 -10.37
C GLN A 44 0.76 -10.55 -10.70
N LYS A 45 -0.05 -9.65 -11.30
CA LYS A 45 0.36 -8.26 -11.60
C LYS A 45 0.18 -7.33 -10.42
N ILE A 46 -0.92 -7.49 -9.69
CA ILE A 46 -1.35 -6.58 -8.62
C ILE A 46 -1.91 -7.41 -7.47
N SER A 47 -1.62 -7.01 -6.24
CA SER A 47 -2.24 -7.51 -5.02
C SER A 47 -2.72 -6.32 -4.19
N GLY A 48 -3.96 -6.36 -3.76
CA GLY A 48 -4.60 -5.34 -2.94
C GLY A 48 -6.05 -5.72 -2.67
N GLN A 49 -6.76 -4.87 -1.96
CA GLN A 49 -8.18 -5.10 -1.69
C GLN A 49 -8.98 -3.81 -1.90
N HIS A 50 -10.24 -3.98 -2.31
CA HIS A 50 -11.22 -2.90 -2.35
C HIS A 50 -12.20 -3.06 -1.19
N VAL A 51 -12.53 -1.94 -0.55
CA VAL A 51 -13.59 -1.85 0.46
C VAL A 51 -14.54 -0.76 0.03
N ASN A 52 -15.82 -1.09 -0.15
CA ASN A 52 -16.84 -0.15 -0.64
C ASN A 52 -16.43 0.55 -1.95
N GLY A 53 -15.81 -0.21 -2.89
CA GLY A 53 -15.37 0.29 -4.20
C GLY A 53 -14.14 1.21 -4.19
N LYS A 54 -13.45 1.32 -3.06
CA LYS A 54 -12.21 2.09 -2.92
C LYS A 54 -11.04 1.19 -2.56
N ASP A 55 -9.85 1.55 -3.01
CA ASP A 55 -8.61 0.89 -2.60
C ASP A 55 -8.40 1.07 -1.09
N GLU A 56 -8.02 -0.02 -0.41
CA GLU A 56 -7.81 -0.02 1.03
C GLU A 56 -6.61 -0.91 1.42
N GLY A 57 -5.83 -0.48 2.42
CA GLY A 57 -4.70 -1.23 2.94
C GLY A 57 -3.52 -1.31 1.98
N LEU A 58 -2.72 -2.36 2.13
CA LEU A 58 -1.48 -2.56 1.39
C LEU A 58 -1.74 -3.01 -0.05
N TRP A 59 -1.22 -2.26 -1.00
CA TRP A 59 -1.22 -2.59 -2.42
C TRP A 59 0.19 -2.85 -2.90
N THR A 60 0.34 -3.90 -3.75
CA THR A 60 1.61 -4.28 -4.35
C THR A 60 1.42 -4.57 -5.82
N TRP A 61 2.27 -3.97 -6.65
CA TRP A 61 2.42 -4.27 -8.07
C TRP A 61 3.68 -5.10 -8.26
N PHE A 62 3.64 -6.02 -9.20
CA PHE A 62 4.73 -6.93 -9.48
C PHE A 62 5.16 -6.83 -10.94
N TYR A 63 6.42 -7.06 -11.19
CA TYR A 63 6.95 -7.35 -12.52
C TYR A 63 6.56 -8.77 -12.95
N GLU A 64 6.69 -9.07 -14.25
CA GLU A 64 6.42 -10.40 -14.81
C GLU A 64 7.33 -11.50 -14.21
N ASN A 65 8.51 -11.13 -13.71
CA ASN A 65 9.43 -12.04 -13.01
C ASN A 65 9.07 -12.27 -11.53
N GLY A 66 7.93 -11.74 -11.07
CA GLY A 66 7.42 -11.90 -9.69
C GLY A 66 8.03 -10.96 -8.65
N LYS A 67 9.03 -10.17 -9.02
CA LYS A 67 9.58 -9.16 -8.09
C LYS A 67 8.63 -7.98 -7.95
N LYS A 68 8.67 -7.34 -6.78
CA LYS A 68 7.89 -6.11 -6.55
C LYS A 68 8.36 -5.02 -7.50
N GLN A 69 7.39 -4.30 -8.06
CA GLN A 69 7.57 -3.08 -8.85
C GLN A 69 7.27 -1.84 -8.02
N MET A 70 6.15 -1.87 -7.29
CA MET A 70 5.70 -0.77 -6.46
C MET A 70 4.88 -1.31 -5.28
N GLN A 71 4.95 -0.65 -4.14
CA GLN A 71 4.16 -1.00 -2.96
C GLN A 71 3.87 0.25 -2.14
N GLY A 72 2.65 0.32 -1.59
CA GLY A 72 2.23 1.38 -0.67
C GLY A 72 0.85 1.13 -0.10
N ASN A 73 0.42 1.99 0.79
CA ASN A 73 -0.89 1.87 1.44
C ASN A 73 -1.89 2.87 0.86
N PHE A 74 -3.14 2.41 0.76
CA PHE A 74 -4.31 3.25 0.53
C PHE A 74 -5.18 3.31 1.77
N VAL A 75 -5.78 4.49 1.99
CA VAL A 75 -6.88 4.71 2.95
C VAL A 75 -7.97 5.45 2.21
N HIS A 76 -9.15 4.82 2.10
CA HIS A 76 -10.32 5.35 1.38
C HIS A 76 -10.03 5.75 -0.09
N GLY A 77 -9.13 5.02 -0.75
CA GLY A 77 -8.73 5.24 -2.13
C GLY A 77 -7.61 6.28 -2.31
N GLN A 78 -7.05 6.82 -1.23
CA GLN A 78 -5.95 7.80 -1.28
C GLN A 78 -4.65 7.18 -0.79
N ARG A 79 -3.55 7.45 -1.50
CA ARG A 79 -2.20 7.02 -1.08
C ARG A 79 -1.84 7.64 0.25
N THR A 80 -1.30 6.82 1.15
CA THR A 80 -0.82 7.26 2.46
C THR A 80 0.42 6.47 2.89
N GLY A 81 1.22 7.05 3.78
CA GLY A 81 2.42 6.42 4.28
C GLY A 81 3.51 6.29 3.22
N VAL A 82 4.44 5.38 3.45
CA VAL A 82 5.61 5.18 2.58
C VAL A 82 5.21 4.40 1.34
N TRP A 83 5.57 4.94 0.17
CA TRP A 83 5.47 4.31 -1.13
C TRP A 83 6.85 4.02 -1.67
N THR A 84 7.09 2.78 -2.07
CA THR A 84 8.38 2.32 -2.57
C THR A 84 8.26 1.78 -3.98
N ILE A 85 9.23 2.12 -4.83
CA ILE A 85 9.37 1.64 -6.21
C ILE A 85 10.71 0.91 -6.34
N TRP A 86 10.69 -0.24 -7.03
CA TRP A 86 11.87 -1.07 -7.34
C TRP A 86 12.04 -1.25 -8.84
N ASP A 87 13.24 -1.55 -9.27
CA ASP A 87 13.52 -2.04 -10.61
C ASP A 87 13.19 -3.55 -10.76
N SER A 88 13.25 -4.08 -11.98
CA SER A 88 13.00 -5.50 -12.25
C SER A 88 14.07 -6.44 -11.67
N SER A 89 15.20 -5.91 -11.24
CA SER A 89 16.25 -6.63 -10.50
C SER A 89 15.97 -6.69 -9.00
N GLY A 90 15.03 -5.86 -8.51
CA GLY A 90 14.62 -5.77 -7.11
C GLY A 90 15.38 -4.72 -6.30
N ASN A 91 16.17 -3.86 -6.95
CA ASN A 91 16.82 -2.73 -6.28
C ASN A 91 15.80 -1.61 -6.09
N LYS A 92 15.85 -0.94 -4.93
CA LYS A 92 15.03 0.26 -4.71
C LYS A 92 15.44 1.37 -5.67
N LEU A 93 14.44 2.04 -6.25
CA LEU A 93 14.62 3.25 -7.08
C LEU A 93 14.10 4.50 -6.39
N ASN A 94 13.00 4.38 -5.66
CA ASN A 94 12.35 5.50 -4.99
C ASN A 94 11.64 5.06 -3.72
N GLU A 95 11.67 5.92 -2.72
CA GLU A 95 10.83 5.83 -1.53
C GLU A 95 10.35 7.23 -1.20
N SER A 96 9.04 7.41 -1.06
CA SER A 96 8.42 8.71 -0.82
C SER A 96 7.27 8.59 0.16
N LEU A 97 7.07 9.60 1.00
CA LEU A 97 5.96 9.67 1.94
C LEU A 97 4.78 10.41 1.29
N TYR A 98 3.59 9.78 1.39
CA TYR A 98 2.32 10.32 0.91
C TYR A 98 1.37 10.58 2.06
N GLU A 99 0.57 11.63 1.93
CA GLU A 99 -0.56 11.96 2.79
C GLU A 99 -1.71 12.46 1.91
N GLY A 100 -2.81 11.68 1.84
CA GLY A 100 -3.99 12.05 1.03
C GLY A 100 -3.67 12.27 -0.45
N ASP A 101 -2.92 11.35 -1.10
CA ASP A 101 -2.43 11.40 -2.49
C ASP A 101 -1.32 12.42 -2.79
N LYS A 102 -0.98 13.28 -1.86
CA LYS A 102 0.09 14.27 -2.03
C LYS A 102 1.41 13.76 -1.46
N LEU A 103 2.51 14.09 -2.12
CA LEU A 103 3.84 13.93 -1.55
C LEU A 103 3.97 14.90 -0.35
N ASN A 104 4.10 14.34 0.84
CA ASN A 104 4.19 15.11 2.07
C ASN A 104 5.14 14.41 3.06
N GLY A 105 6.37 14.82 3.10
CA GLY A 105 7.42 14.25 3.93
C GLY A 105 8.66 13.84 3.14
N LYS A 106 9.49 13.00 3.73
CA LYS A 106 10.78 12.60 3.17
C LYS A 106 10.64 11.78 1.90
N PHE A 107 11.60 11.98 0.99
CA PHE A 107 11.84 11.09 -0.12
C PHE A 107 13.31 10.73 -0.23
N THR A 108 13.57 9.56 -0.83
CA THR A 108 14.92 9.12 -1.23
C THR A 108 14.84 8.45 -2.59
N ARG A 109 15.77 8.78 -3.49
CA ARG A 109 15.96 8.13 -4.78
C ARG A 109 17.30 7.45 -4.80
N TRP A 110 17.38 6.35 -5.54
CA TRP A 110 18.61 5.55 -5.71
C TRP A 110 18.91 5.33 -7.17
N TYR A 111 20.18 5.31 -7.48
CA TYR A 111 20.69 4.76 -8.72
C TYR A 111 20.49 3.22 -8.76
N SER A 112 20.54 2.64 -9.95
CA SER A 112 20.44 1.18 -10.14
C SER A 112 21.56 0.38 -9.47
N ASN A 113 22.70 1.02 -9.17
CA ASN A 113 23.81 0.41 -8.43
C ASN A 113 23.60 0.40 -6.89
N GLY A 114 22.46 0.94 -6.40
CA GLY A 114 22.09 0.98 -4.99
C GLY A 114 22.59 2.20 -4.21
N ASN A 115 23.42 3.04 -4.79
CA ASN A 115 23.84 4.30 -4.18
C ASN A 115 22.68 5.31 -4.22
N LYS A 116 22.60 6.18 -3.21
CA LYS A 116 21.63 7.28 -3.25
C LYS A 116 21.90 8.20 -4.43
N GLU A 117 20.83 8.63 -5.10
CA GLU A 117 20.85 9.67 -6.13
C GLU A 117 20.46 11.02 -5.54
N SER A 118 19.40 11.06 -4.73
CA SER A 118 18.97 12.27 -4.03
C SER A 118 18.09 11.95 -2.83
N GLU A 119 18.05 12.87 -1.88
CA GLU A 119 17.13 12.85 -0.75
C GLU A 119 16.73 14.25 -0.34
N GLY A 120 15.53 14.39 0.23
CA GLY A 120 14.97 15.67 0.64
C GLY A 120 13.58 15.51 1.22
N THR A 121 12.82 16.60 1.17
CA THR A 121 11.46 16.65 1.72
C THR A 121 10.51 17.32 0.73
N TYR A 122 9.30 16.79 0.63
CA TYR A 122 8.15 17.40 -0.02
C TYR A 122 7.19 17.94 1.02
N ALA A 123 6.54 19.05 0.71
CA ALA A 123 5.36 19.57 1.39
C ALA A 123 4.29 19.86 0.34
N ASN A 124 3.16 19.12 0.39
CA ASN A 124 2.06 19.26 -0.58
C ASN A 124 2.49 19.22 -2.05
N ASP A 125 3.28 18.19 -2.43
CA ASP A 125 3.84 17.97 -3.78
C ASP A 125 4.99 18.90 -4.19
N GLU A 126 5.37 19.88 -3.36
CA GLU A 126 6.45 20.83 -3.64
C GLU A 126 7.70 20.51 -2.82
N LEU A 127 8.88 20.64 -3.41
CA LEU A 127 10.15 20.51 -2.70
C LEU A 127 10.27 21.61 -1.64
N GLN A 128 10.69 21.22 -0.42
CA GLN A 128 10.82 22.09 0.71
C GLN A 128 12.10 21.83 1.49
N GLY A 129 12.91 22.86 1.74
CA GLY A 129 14.17 22.78 2.46
C GLY A 129 15.32 22.21 1.64
N GLU A 130 16.33 21.66 2.31
CA GLU A 130 17.52 21.11 1.66
C GLU A 130 17.21 19.81 0.92
N VAL A 131 17.67 19.75 -0.34
CA VAL A 131 17.72 18.54 -1.16
C VAL A 131 19.19 18.24 -1.43
N ILE A 132 19.62 17.01 -1.12
CA ILE A 132 20.98 16.55 -1.29
C ILE A 132 21.04 15.65 -2.52
N TYR A 133 21.97 15.91 -3.40
CA TYR A 133 22.25 15.11 -4.59
C TYR A 133 23.61 14.43 -4.47
N TYR A 134 23.70 13.21 -4.97
CA TYR A 134 24.90 12.38 -4.94
C TYR A 134 25.33 11.98 -6.35
N ASN A 135 26.59 11.71 -6.52
CA ASN A 135 27.13 11.07 -7.70
C ASN A 135 26.83 9.55 -7.70
N THR A 136 26.97 8.90 -8.84
CA THR A 136 26.75 7.45 -8.99
C THR A 136 27.69 6.60 -8.13
N ASP A 137 28.84 7.15 -7.71
CA ASP A 137 29.78 6.52 -6.79
C ASP A 137 29.40 6.72 -5.30
N GLY A 138 28.32 7.46 -5.03
CA GLY A 138 27.81 7.76 -3.68
C GLY A 138 28.45 8.99 -3.02
N THR A 139 29.38 9.68 -3.68
CA THR A 139 29.94 10.93 -3.17
C THR A 139 28.95 12.08 -3.29
N LEU A 140 29.04 13.06 -2.39
CA LEU A 140 28.20 14.26 -2.45
C LEU A 140 28.45 15.01 -3.76
N LYS A 141 27.37 15.28 -4.49
CA LYS A 141 27.43 16.10 -5.72
C LYS A 141 27.14 17.56 -5.41
N GLU A 142 25.99 17.84 -4.84
CA GLU A 142 25.53 19.20 -4.50
C GLU A 142 24.43 19.19 -3.47
N LYS A 143 24.19 20.34 -2.84
CA LYS A 143 23.06 20.61 -1.99
C LYS A 143 22.33 21.84 -2.51
N LYS A 144 21.00 21.76 -2.59
CA LYS A 144 20.14 22.84 -3.03
C LYS A 144 19.04 23.09 -2.01
N ASN A 145 18.66 24.35 -1.82
CA ASN A 145 17.51 24.70 -0.98
C ASN A 145 16.33 25.07 -1.82
N PHE A 146 15.15 24.62 -1.40
CA PHE A 146 13.88 24.86 -2.07
C PHE A 146 12.86 25.49 -1.13
N SER A 147 12.06 26.38 -1.69
CA SER A 147 10.88 26.92 -1.04
C SER A 147 9.72 26.88 -2.04
N HIS A 148 8.65 26.17 -1.70
CA HIS A 148 7.49 25.99 -2.59
C HIS A 148 7.89 25.49 -3.99
N GLY A 149 8.80 24.51 -4.06
CA GLY A 149 9.28 23.93 -5.31
C GLY A 149 10.28 24.76 -6.10
N VAL A 150 10.58 25.99 -5.67
CA VAL A 150 11.53 26.88 -6.33
C VAL A 150 12.89 26.84 -5.63
N GLU A 151 13.98 26.68 -6.41
CA GLU A 151 15.35 26.73 -5.92
C GLU A 151 15.71 28.16 -5.49
N ASN A 152 16.29 28.32 -4.29
CA ASN A 152 16.70 29.59 -3.70
C ASN A 152 18.19 29.84 -3.87
#